data_6ab7111fa96097bc5ab63b9d52db4ff6
#
_entry.id   6ab7111fa96097bc5ab63b9d52db4ff6
#
_cell.length_a   1.000
_cell.length_b   1.000
_cell.length_c   1.000
_cell.angle_alpha   90.00
_cell.angle_beta   90.00
_cell.angle_gamma   90.00
#
_symmetry.space_group_name_H-M   'P 1'
#
loop_
_entity.id
_entity.type
_entity.pdbx_description
1 polymer ?
#
loop_
_entity_poly.entity_id
_entity_poly.type
_entity_poly.pdbx_seq_one_letter_code
_entity_poly.pdbx_strand_id
1 'polypeptide(L)'
;MSAAPSDTSPEEHRALERFYFHEARLLDNRQYTQWLALLSESVRYVVPSRVNVQVNNRDRGNEEMLHPDRELEGSDSMGAPLREEGYGLLMLRAERAYKINSWAEQPPARTRRIVGNVELMERED
;
A
#
# COMPACT_ATOMS: atom_id res chain seq x y z
N MET A 1 -9.07 2.90 17.31
CA MET A 1 -9.89 1.71 17.05
C MET A 1 -10.22 1.61 15.57
N SER A 2 -10.13 0.42 15.03
CA SER A 2 -10.54 0.20 13.66
C SER A 2 -12.06 0.15 13.54
N ALA A 3 -12.59 0.67 12.44
CA ALA A 3 -14.01 0.60 12.16
C ALA A 3 -14.44 -0.84 11.91
N ALA A 4 -15.69 -1.17 12.19
CA ALA A 4 -16.26 -2.45 11.80
C ALA A 4 -16.42 -2.49 10.28
N PRO A 5 -16.27 -3.67 9.65
CA PRO A 5 -16.50 -3.79 8.21
C PRO A 5 -17.93 -3.41 7.84
N SER A 6 -18.10 -2.78 6.69
CA SER A 6 -19.40 -2.50 6.12
C SER A 6 -20.00 -3.77 5.51
N ASP A 7 -21.33 -3.86 5.53
CA ASP A 7 -22.01 -4.97 4.86
C ASP A 7 -21.78 -4.91 3.36
N THR A 8 -21.54 -6.06 2.78
CA THR A 8 -21.32 -6.19 1.35
C THR A 8 -21.96 -7.50 0.86
N SER A 9 -22.43 -7.50 -0.39
CA SER A 9 -22.94 -8.72 -1.00
C SER A 9 -21.77 -9.64 -1.39
N PRO A 10 -21.99 -10.96 -1.50
CA PRO A 10 -20.95 -11.86 -1.99
C PRO A 10 -20.41 -11.47 -3.35
N GLU A 11 -21.24 -10.97 -4.24
CA GLU A 11 -20.84 -10.54 -5.60
C GLU A 11 -19.92 -9.32 -5.54
N GLU A 12 -20.27 -8.37 -4.69
CA GLU A 12 -19.46 -7.16 -4.49
C GLU A 12 -18.12 -7.49 -3.87
N HIS A 13 -18.12 -8.33 -2.85
CA HIS A 13 -16.89 -8.77 -2.20
C HIS A 13 -15.98 -9.47 -3.22
N ARG A 14 -16.53 -10.34 -4.03
CA ARG A 14 -15.79 -11.05 -5.07
C ARG A 14 -15.20 -10.08 -6.10
N ALA A 15 -15.95 -9.05 -6.48
CA ALA A 15 -15.44 -8.04 -7.41
C ALA A 15 -14.23 -7.32 -6.83
N LEU A 16 -14.25 -6.97 -5.54
CA LEU A 16 -13.11 -6.35 -4.87
C LEU A 16 -11.91 -7.28 -4.84
N GLU A 17 -12.10 -8.54 -4.51
CA GLU A 17 -11.00 -9.51 -4.51
C GLU A 17 -10.40 -9.67 -5.89
N ARG A 18 -11.22 -9.76 -6.93
CA ARG A 18 -10.75 -9.88 -8.30
C ARG A 18 -9.92 -8.70 -8.74
N PHE A 19 -10.30 -7.51 -8.31
CA PHE A 19 -9.53 -6.30 -8.62
C PHE A 19 -8.12 -6.39 -8.05
N TYR A 20 -8.00 -6.74 -6.78
CA TYR A 20 -6.69 -6.84 -6.14
C TYR A 20 -5.85 -8.00 -6.66
N PHE A 21 -6.48 -9.11 -7.00
CA PHE A 21 -5.76 -10.24 -7.61
C PHE A 21 -5.25 -9.87 -8.99
N HIS A 22 -6.02 -9.13 -9.76
CA HIS A 22 -5.61 -8.62 -11.06
C HIS A 22 -4.44 -7.65 -10.94
N GLU A 23 -4.53 -6.71 -10.01
CA GLU A 23 -3.44 -5.78 -9.73
C GLU A 23 -2.15 -6.52 -9.38
N ALA A 24 -2.22 -7.47 -8.47
CA ALA A 24 -1.08 -8.26 -8.05
C ALA A 24 -0.44 -9.00 -9.23
N ARG A 25 -1.26 -9.57 -10.10
CA ARG A 25 -0.77 -10.28 -11.28
C ARG A 25 -0.06 -9.35 -12.25
N LEU A 26 -0.60 -8.15 -12.48
CA LEU A 26 0.04 -7.17 -13.35
C LEU A 26 1.42 -6.78 -12.83
N LEU A 27 1.51 -6.51 -11.52
CA LEU A 27 2.78 -6.13 -10.90
C LEU A 27 3.79 -7.26 -10.91
N ASP A 28 3.36 -8.49 -10.62
CA ASP A 28 4.25 -9.65 -10.62
C ASP A 28 4.75 -9.99 -12.02
N ASN A 29 3.92 -9.76 -13.02
CA ASN A 29 4.28 -9.97 -14.43
C ASN A 29 4.99 -8.76 -15.04
N ARG A 30 5.28 -7.74 -14.25
CA ARG A 30 5.95 -6.51 -14.68
C ARG A 30 5.22 -5.78 -15.80
N GLN A 31 3.89 -5.86 -15.79
CA GLN A 31 3.03 -5.17 -16.75
C GLN A 31 2.66 -3.79 -16.18
N TYR A 32 3.69 -2.95 -16.02
CA TYR A 32 3.53 -1.69 -15.30
C TYR A 32 2.67 -0.67 -16.04
N THR A 33 2.66 -0.68 -17.36
CA THR A 33 1.79 0.21 -18.12
C THR A 33 0.32 -0.11 -17.91
N GLN A 34 -0.02 -1.39 -17.90
CA GLN A 34 -1.38 -1.83 -17.62
C GLN A 34 -1.75 -1.56 -16.17
N TRP A 35 -0.79 -1.70 -15.24
CA TRP A 35 -1.02 -1.38 -13.84
C TRP A 35 -1.32 0.11 -13.65
N LEU A 36 -0.58 1.00 -14.31
CA LEU A 36 -0.85 2.45 -14.25
C LEU A 36 -2.27 2.79 -14.70
N ALA A 37 -2.81 2.03 -15.67
CA ALA A 37 -4.16 2.25 -16.15
C ALA A 37 -5.24 1.98 -15.09
N LEU A 38 -4.90 1.26 -14.02
CA LEU A 38 -5.82 1.03 -12.90
C LEU A 38 -5.84 2.19 -11.91
N LEU A 39 -4.89 3.11 -12.00
CA LEU A 39 -4.71 4.17 -11.01
C LEU A 39 -5.45 5.43 -11.42
N SER A 40 -5.96 6.14 -10.41
CA SER A 40 -6.49 7.49 -10.61
C SER A 40 -5.35 8.47 -10.85
N GLU A 41 -5.60 9.52 -11.62
CA GLU A 41 -4.63 10.61 -11.79
C GLU A 41 -4.30 11.30 -10.47
N SER A 42 -5.20 11.24 -9.50
CA SER A 42 -5.01 11.79 -8.16
C SER A 42 -4.41 10.80 -7.18
N VAL A 43 -3.92 9.65 -7.66
CA VAL A 43 -3.35 8.62 -6.80
C VAL A 43 -2.21 9.18 -5.96
N ARG A 44 -2.14 8.71 -4.72
CA ARG A 44 -1.06 9.02 -3.81
C ARG A 44 -0.46 7.71 -3.33
N TYR A 45 0.78 7.47 -3.68
CA TYR A 45 1.53 6.28 -3.30
C TYR A 45 2.43 6.64 -2.14
N VAL A 46 2.23 6.01 -1.00
CA VAL A 46 2.96 6.35 0.22
C VAL A 46 3.54 5.10 0.85
N VAL A 47 4.83 5.17 1.17
CA VAL A 47 5.50 4.17 2.01
C VAL A 47 5.96 4.91 3.26
N PRO A 48 5.23 4.84 4.37
CA PRO A 48 5.58 5.59 5.56
C PRO A 48 6.76 4.96 6.29
N SER A 49 7.47 5.79 7.03
CA SER A 49 8.47 5.30 7.98
C SER A 49 7.79 4.78 9.24
N ARG A 50 8.37 3.74 9.83
CA ARG A 50 7.91 3.22 11.11
C ARG A 50 8.97 3.45 12.18
N VAL A 51 8.51 3.72 13.40
CA VAL A 51 9.38 3.86 14.55
C VAL A 51 8.87 2.96 15.69
N ASN A 52 9.77 2.57 16.56
CA ASN A 52 9.39 1.86 17.78
C ASN A 52 8.92 2.88 18.79
N VAL A 53 7.65 2.77 19.17
CA VAL A 53 7.06 3.65 20.18
C VAL A 53 7.45 3.14 21.56
N GLN A 54 8.05 4.03 22.38
CA GLN A 54 8.33 3.71 23.77
C GLN A 54 7.08 3.97 24.61
N VAL A 55 6.74 2.98 25.42
CA VAL A 55 5.57 3.06 26.29
C VAL A 55 6.05 3.19 27.73
N ASN A 56 5.55 4.20 28.44
CA ASN A 56 5.84 4.38 29.86
C ASN A 56 5.20 3.26 30.69
N ASN A 57 5.76 3.01 31.88
CA ASN A 57 5.17 2.04 32.80
C ASN A 57 3.71 2.36 33.13
N ARG A 58 3.32 3.63 33.16
CA ARG A 58 1.96 4.06 33.38
C ARG A 58 0.99 3.61 32.30
N ASP A 59 1.48 3.45 31.11
CA ASP A 59 0.67 3.14 29.92
C ASP A 59 0.68 1.65 29.59
N ARG A 60 1.40 0.86 30.37
CA ARG A 60 1.43 -0.59 30.17
C ARG A 60 0.03 -1.17 30.37
N GLY A 61 -0.40 -1.99 29.42
CA GLY A 61 -1.73 -2.58 29.46
C GLY A 61 -2.79 -1.73 28.76
N ASN A 62 -2.45 -0.55 28.29
CA ASN A 62 -3.35 0.27 27.50
C ASN A 62 -3.24 -0.16 26.02
N GLU A 63 -4.32 -0.72 25.47
CA GLU A 63 -4.34 -1.22 24.11
C GLU A 63 -4.02 -0.15 23.07
N GLU A 64 -4.41 1.09 23.31
CA GLU A 64 -4.14 2.18 22.38
C GLU A 64 -2.65 2.38 22.14
N MET A 65 -1.82 2.07 23.12
CA MET A 65 -0.37 2.20 22.99
C MET A 65 0.22 1.18 22.04
N LEU A 66 -0.51 0.11 21.77
CA LEU A 66 -0.07 -0.95 20.86
C LEU A 66 -0.60 -0.77 19.43
N HIS A 67 -1.42 0.25 19.21
CA HIS A 67 -2.01 0.47 17.90
C HIS A 67 -0.93 0.83 16.86
N PRO A 68 -0.94 0.18 15.69
CA PRO A 68 0.09 0.43 14.66
C PRO A 68 0.23 1.88 14.22
N ASP A 69 -0.84 2.67 14.28
CA ASP A 69 -0.81 4.07 13.88
C ASP A 69 0.17 4.90 14.69
N ARG A 70 0.43 4.52 15.92
CA ARG A 70 1.41 5.23 16.76
C ARG A 70 2.83 5.10 16.22
N GLU A 71 3.12 3.99 15.58
CA GLU A 71 4.43 3.79 14.94
C GLU A 71 4.62 4.75 13.77
N LEU A 72 3.54 5.09 13.08
CA LEU A 72 3.56 6.01 11.96
C LEU A 72 3.62 7.47 12.42
N GLU A 73 2.87 7.79 13.47
CA GLU A 73 2.86 9.13 14.07
C GLU A 73 4.24 9.53 14.58
N GLY A 74 4.94 8.59 15.19
CA GLY A 74 6.27 8.83 15.72
C GLY A 74 7.31 9.16 14.66
N SER A 75 7.07 8.83 13.42
CA SER A 75 8.00 9.12 12.33
C SER A 75 8.05 10.61 11.99
N ASP A 76 7.07 11.38 12.42
CA ASP A 76 6.98 12.80 12.13
C ASP A 76 8.11 13.62 12.72
N SER A 77 8.77 13.13 13.74
CA SER A 77 9.94 13.82 14.28
C SER A 77 11.05 13.95 13.24
N MET A 78 11.09 13.02 12.29
CA MET A 78 11.97 13.06 11.13
C MET A 78 11.25 13.56 9.88
N GLY A 79 9.96 13.74 9.98
CA GLY A 79 9.13 14.50 9.05
C GLY A 79 8.72 13.84 7.76
N ALA A 80 9.36 12.78 7.33
CA ALA A 80 9.12 12.32 5.97
C ALA A 80 8.82 10.83 5.87
N PRO A 81 7.81 10.44 5.06
CA PRO A 81 7.66 9.05 4.69
C PRO A 81 8.86 8.59 3.86
N LEU A 82 9.13 7.28 3.85
CA LEU A 82 10.18 6.70 3.01
C LEU A 82 9.92 7.00 1.53
N ARG A 83 8.66 7.08 1.16
CA ARG A 83 8.27 7.36 -0.21
C ARG A 83 6.88 7.96 -0.24
N GLU A 84 6.74 9.05 -0.99
CA GLU A 84 5.45 9.66 -1.27
C GLU A 84 5.47 10.15 -2.70
N GLU A 85 4.63 9.56 -3.55
CA GLU A 85 4.66 9.80 -4.97
C GLU A 85 3.25 9.92 -5.53
N GLY A 86 3.10 10.79 -6.52
CA GLY A 86 1.88 10.89 -7.30
C GLY A 86 1.99 10.10 -8.61
N TYR A 87 0.98 10.24 -9.44
CA TYR A 87 0.88 9.51 -10.71
C TYR A 87 2.09 9.76 -11.62
N GLY A 88 2.56 11.00 -11.72
CA GLY A 88 3.69 11.33 -12.60
C GLY A 88 4.97 10.60 -12.24
N LEU A 89 5.30 10.50 -10.96
CA LEU A 89 6.49 9.77 -10.52
C LEU A 89 6.33 8.28 -10.73
N LEU A 90 5.13 7.73 -10.50
CA LEU A 90 4.87 6.31 -10.75
C LEU A 90 5.01 5.98 -12.23
N MET A 91 4.57 6.87 -13.10
CA MET A 91 4.73 6.72 -14.54
C MET A 91 6.21 6.70 -14.93
N LEU A 92 7.01 7.59 -14.37
CA LEU A 92 8.45 7.61 -14.61
C LEU A 92 9.12 6.30 -14.14
N ARG A 93 8.70 5.77 -13.01
CA ARG A 93 9.22 4.50 -12.51
C ARG A 93 8.88 3.34 -13.44
N ALA A 94 7.66 3.32 -13.96
CA ALA A 94 7.24 2.30 -14.92
C ALA A 94 8.08 2.36 -16.20
N GLU A 95 8.33 3.56 -16.72
CA GLU A 95 9.19 3.74 -17.88
C GLU A 95 10.61 3.25 -17.63
N ARG A 96 11.17 3.58 -16.46
CA ARG A 96 12.53 3.17 -16.10
C ARG A 96 12.67 1.66 -15.99
N ALA A 97 11.63 0.97 -15.57
CA ALA A 97 11.66 -0.49 -15.45
C ALA A 97 11.85 -1.19 -16.79
N TYR A 98 11.49 -0.54 -17.90
CA TYR A 98 11.65 -1.08 -19.23
C TYR A 98 12.98 -0.70 -19.90
N LYS A 99 13.77 0.16 -19.26
CA LYS A 99 15.05 0.58 -19.83
C LYS A 99 16.15 -0.41 -19.48
N ILE A 100 16.95 -0.77 -20.47
CA ILE A 100 18.05 -1.72 -20.31
C ILE A 100 19.08 -1.22 -19.29
N ASN A 101 19.19 0.09 -19.11
CA ASN A 101 20.18 0.71 -18.23
C ASN A 101 19.74 0.81 -16.77
N SER A 102 18.62 0.23 -16.39
CA SER A 102 18.17 0.23 -15.01
C SER A 102 18.91 -0.84 -14.21
N TRP A 103 20.02 -0.49 -13.62
CA TRP A 103 20.90 -1.44 -12.92
C TRP A 103 20.23 -2.12 -11.73
N ALA A 104 19.32 -1.42 -11.04
CA ALA A 104 18.65 -1.97 -9.86
C ALA A 104 17.72 -3.14 -10.19
N GLU A 105 17.30 -3.28 -11.45
CA GLU A 105 16.34 -4.27 -11.88
C GLU A 105 16.90 -5.20 -12.96
N GLN A 106 18.21 -5.46 -12.93
CA GLN A 106 18.84 -6.37 -13.90
C GLN A 106 19.65 -7.46 -13.19
N PRO A 107 19.14 -8.70 -13.15
CA PRO A 107 17.84 -9.12 -13.68
C PRO A 107 16.69 -8.57 -12.85
N PRO A 108 15.50 -8.39 -13.47
CA PRO A 108 14.36 -7.87 -12.71
C PRO A 108 14.00 -8.80 -11.57
N ALA A 109 13.54 -8.19 -10.46
CA ALA A 109 13.09 -8.94 -9.30
C ALA A 109 11.93 -9.86 -9.67
N ARG A 110 11.97 -11.07 -9.14
CA ARG A 110 10.88 -12.02 -9.29
C ARG A 110 10.04 -11.98 -8.03
N THR A 111 8.77 -11.65 -8.19
CA THR A 111 7.86 -11.50 -7.07
C THR A 111 6.62 -12.36 -7.25
N ARG A 112 6.00 -12.69 -6.12
CA ARG A 112 4.69 -13.32 -6.08
C ARG A 112 3.91 -12.69 -4.94
N ARG A 113 2.95 -11.85 -5.28
CA ARG A 113 2.09 -11.20 -4.30
C ARG A 113 0.93 -12.11 -3.95
N ILE A 114 0.67 -12.23 -2.65
CA ILE A 114 -0.47 -12.97 -2.13
C ILE A 114 -1.34 -11.97 -1.39
N VAL A 115 -2.53 -11.72 -1.90
CA VAL A 115 -3.47 -10.76 -1.34
C VAL A 115 -4.52 -11.50 -0.52
N GLY A 116 -4.69 -11.07 0.71
CA GLY A 116 -5.70 -11.66 1.59
C GLY A 116 -6.38 -10.59 2.43
N ASN A 117 -7.31 -11.01 3.27
CA ASN A 117 -8.01 -10.13 4.20
C ASN A 117 -8.65 -8.92 3.53
N VAL A 118 -9.27 -9.12 2.38
CA VAL A 118 -9.97 -8.05 1.68
C VAL A 118 -11.30 -7.80 2.38
N GLU A 119 -11.49 -6.59 2.88
CA GLU A 119 -12.70 -6.19 3.58
C GLU A 119 -13.17 -4.83 3.11
N LEU A 120 -14.49 -4.69 2.95
CA LEU A 120 -15.08 -3.38 2.72
C LEU A 120 -15.30 -2.70 4.08
N MET A 121 -14.56 -1.63 4.33
CA MET A 121 -14.63 -0.92 5.61
C MET A 121 -15.59 0.26 5.55
N GLU A 122 -15.58 1.00 4.45
CA GLU A 122 -16.41 2.18 4.26
C GLU A 122 -16.88 2.28 2.82
N ARG A 123 -18.02 2.88 2.65
CA ARG A 123 -18.60 3.15 1.34
C ARG A 123 -19.02 4.62 1.27
N GLU A 124 -18.60 5.29 0.22
CA GLU A 124 -19.08 6.64 -0.09
C GLU A 124 -20.21 6.55 -1.12
N ASP A 125 -21.29 7.27 -0.83
CA ASP A 125 -22.43 7.32 -1.74
C ASP A 125 -22.29 8.46 -2.76
#